data_2c5226e660eb7dead99ae6170ec33923
#
_entry.id   2c5226e660eb7dead99ae6170ec33923
#
_cell.length_a   1.000
_cell.length_b   1.000
_cell.length_c   1.000
_cell.angle_alpha   90.00
_cell.angle_beta   90.00
_cell.angle_gamma   90.00
#
_symmetry.space_group_name_H-M   'P 1'
#
loop_
_entity.id
_entity.type
_entity.pdbx_description
1 polymer ?
#
loop_
_entity_poly.entity_id
_entity_poly.type
_entity_poly.pdbx_seq_one_letter_code
_entity_poly.pdbx_strand_id
1 'polypeptide(L)'
;MKKIRWSDFSLVSKIMIEVGVLAVLLFSINTLFYARINNSMQEMDDVYASNAQITELGQVFDDVQDSMYQYLKVKNSQALMDYYQNEAKYRQELEKLNERNIDDSVKLLEKKIRKMSESYLSCTAGTVAAKRGRNVEKYKQEYDESLELYSYIQSSMDELNKQL
;
A
#
# COMPACT_ATOMS: atom_id res chain seq x y z
N MET A 1 -27.88 -57.99 -9.84
CA MET A 1 -28.05 -56.53 -10.13
C MET A 1 -28.49 -56.36 -11.57
N LYS A 2 -29.74 -55.91 -11.84
CA LYS A 2 -30.24 -55.67 -13.21
C LYS A 2 -29.50 -54.41 -13.73
N LYS A 3 -28.73 -54.53 -14.81
CA LYS A 3 -28.16 -53.36 -15.51
C LYS A 3 -29.32 -52.60 -16.17
N ILE A 4 -29.61 -51.41 -15.66
CA ILE A 4 -30.60 -50.50 -16.27
C ILE A 4 -30.02 -50.06 -17.62
N ARG A 5 -30.69 -50.36 -18.73
CA ARG A 5 -30.28 -49.95 -20.07
C ARG A 5 -30.99 -48.65 -20.43
N TRP A 6 -30.30 -47.73 -21.07
CA TRP A 6 -30.85 -46.46 -21.55
C TRP A 6 -32.09 -46.63 -22.45
N SER A 7 -32.17 -47.78 -23.11
CA SER A 7 -33.33 -48.17 -23.96
C SER A 7 -34.64 -48.39 -23.19
N ASP A 8 -34.55 -48.65 -21.87
CA ASP A 8 -35.72 -49.01 -21.06
C ASP A 8 -36.47 -47.77 -20.51
N PHE A 9 -35.96 -46.58 -20.75
CA PHE A 9 -36.58 -45.32 -20.33
C PHE A 9 -37.59 -44.83 -21.37
N SER A 10 -38.74 -44.29 -20.90
CA SER A 10 -39.71 -43.62 -21.77
C SER A 10 -39.07 -42.34 -22.39
N LEU A 11 -39.62 -41.91 -23.53
CA LEU A 11 -39.12 -40.68 -24.20
C LEU A 11 -39.13 -39.48 -23.28
N VAL A 12 -40.18 -39.33 -22.45
CA VAL A 12 -40.31 -38.24 -21.45
C VAL A 12 -39.22 -38.32 -20.40
N SER A 13 -38.87 -39.52 -19.89
CA SER A 13 -37.81 -39.68 -18.91
C SER A 13 -36.44 -39.35 -19.46
N LYS A 14 -36.18 -39.64 -20.74
CA LYS A 14 -34.91 -39.26 -21.41
C LYS A 14 -34.75 -37.75 -21.50
N ILE A 15 -35.79 -37.07 -21.95
CA ILE A 15 -35.80 -35.59 -22.04
C ILE A 15 -35.61 -34.96 -20.63
N MET A 16 -36.27 -35.48 -19.61
CA MET A 16 -36.12 -34.96 -18.23
C MET A 16 -34.71 -35.17 -17.69
N ILE A 17 -34.04 -36.26 -18.01
CA ILE A 17 -32.65 -36.51 -17.59
C ILE A 17 -31.71 -35.56 -18.34
N GLU A 18 -31.89 -35.34 -19.65
CA GLU A 18 -31.06 -34.42 -20.43
C GLU A 18 -31.19 -32.98 -19.93
N VAL A 19 -32.43 -32.53 -19.69
CA VAL A 19 -32.70 -31.18 -19.12
C VAL A 19 -32.10 -31.07 -17.72
N GLY A 20 -32.20 -32.12 -16.89
CA GLY A 20 -31.61 -32.13 -15.56
C GLY A 20 -30.08 -32.04 -15.59
N VAL A 21 -29.42 -32.78 -16.49
CA VAL A 21 -27.97 -32.72 -16.68
C VAL A 21 -27.54 -31.31 -17.15
N LEU A 22 -28.29 -30.74 -18.09
CA LEU A 22 -28.00 -29.39 -18.60
C LEU A 22 -28.16 -28.34 -17.49
N ALA A 23 -29.19 -28.46 -16.67
CA ALA A 23 -29.41 -27.58 -15.52
C ALA A 23 -28.26 -27.65 -14.49
N VAL A 24 -27.80 -28.87 -14.18
CA VAL A 24 -26.66 -29.08 -13.26
C VAL A 24 -25.36 -28.48 -13.84
N LEU A 25 -25.10 -28.63 -15.13
CA LEU A 25 -23.96 -28.06 -15.80
C LEU A 25 -23.99 -26.51 -15.74
N LEU A 26 -25.14 -25.92 -16.06
CA LEU A 26 -25.32 -24.47 -16.00
C LEU A 26 -25.13 -23.93 -14.58
N PHE A 27 -25.66 -24.63 -13.57
CA PHE A 27 -25.49 -24.26 -12.17
C PHE A 27 -24.03 -24.36 -11.75
N SER A 28 -23.31 -25.40 -12.15
CA SER A 28 -21.89 -25.58 -11.85
C SER A 28 -21.04 -24.46 -12.48
N ILE A 29 -21.31 -24.12 -13.73
CA ILE A 29 -20.63 -23.02 -14.43
C ILE A 29 -20.89 -21.70 -13.71
N ASN A 30 -22.14 -21.40 -13.37
CA ASN A 30 -22.49 -20.17 -12.63
C ASN A 30 -21.77 -20.09 -11.28
N THR A 31 -21.70 -21.18 -10.54
CA THR A 31 -21.00 -21.21 -9.23
C THR A 31 -19.52 -20.96 -9.38
N LEU A 32 -18.87 -21.54 -10.40
CA LEU A 32 -17.46 -21.29 -10.70
C LEU A 32 -17.19 -19.84 -11.12
N PHE A 33 -18.07 -19.27 -11.96
CA PHE A 33 -17.98 -17.85 -12.35
C PHE A 33 -18.14 -16.92 -11.15
N TYR A 34 -19.12 -17.19 -10.29
CA TYR A 34 -19.36 -16.39 -9.10
C TYR A 34 -18.15 -16.40 -8.14
N ALA A 35 -17.59 -17.58 -7.90
CA ALA A 35 -16.39 -17.73 -7.08
C ALA A 35 -15.20 -16.95 -7.66
N ARG A 36 -15.01 -17.01 -8.99
CA ARG A 36 -13.91 -16.31 -9.66
C ARG A 36 -14.08 -14.79 -9.63
N ILE A 37 -15.29 -14.29 -9.84
CA ILE A 37 -15.60 -12.86 -9.74
C ILE A 37 -15.35 -12.36 -8.31
N ASN A 38 -15.80 -13.11 -7.31
CA ASN A 38 -15.62 -12.71 -5.90
C ASN A 38 -14.13 -12.64 -5.52
N ASN A 39 -13.30 -13.58 -5.96
CA ASN A 39 -11.87 -13.54 -5.74
C ASN A 39 -11.20 -12.34 -6.44
N SER A 40 -11.58 -12.06 -7.69
CA SER A 40 -11.06 -10.89 -8.42
C SER A 40 -11.48 -9.56 -7.78
N MET A 41 -12.66 -9.48 -7.19
CA MET A 41 -13.10 -8.29 -6.45
C MET A 41 -12.26 -8.09 -5.18
N GLN A 42 -11.95 -9.17 -4.44
CA GLN A 42 -11.09 -9.06 -3.27
C GLN A 42 -9.67 -8.61 -3.63
N GLU A 43 -9.08 -9.16 -4.70
CA GLU A 43 -7.78 -8.72 -5.20
C GLU A 43 -7.79 -7.22 -5.59
N MET A 44 -8.86 -6.75 -6.23
CA MET A 44 -9.02 -5.32 -6.55
C MET A 44 -9.13 -4.45 -5.29
N ASP A 45 -9.92 -4.87 -4.30
CA ASP A 45 -10.06 -4.12 -3.04
C ASP A 45 -8.72 -4.02 -2.30
N ASP A 46 -7.92 -5.09 -2.29
CA ASP A 46 -6.58 -5.09 -1.69
C ASP A 46 -5.61 -4.15 -2.42
N VAL A 47 -5.66 -4.10 -3.76
CA VAL A 47 -4.87 -3.17 -4.58
C VAL A 47 -5.28 -1.71 -4.31
N TYR A 48 -6.59 -1.42 -4.28
CA TYR A 48 -7.08 -0.08 -3.97
C TYR A 48 -6.68 0.38 -2.56
N ALA A 49 -6.83 -0.49 -1.56
CA ALA A 49 -6.42 -0.20 -0.20
C ALA A 49 -4.90 0.06 -0.12
N SER A 50 -4.12 -0.70 -0.87
CA SER A 50 -2.66 -0.55 -0.96
C SER A 50 -2.26 0.79 -1.56
N ASN A 51 -2.83 1.14 -2.71
CA ASN A 51 -2.56 2.41 -3.38
C ASN A 51 -2.98 3.63 -2.52
N ALA A 52 -4.14 3.55 -1.86
CA ALA A 52 -4.59 4.59 -0.95
C ALA A 52 -3.60 4.80 0.21
N GLN A 53 -3.08 3.72 0.78
CA GLN A 53 -2.11 3.78 1.87
C GLN A 53 -0.76 4.38 1.44
N ILE A 54 -0.24 4.02 0.25
CA ILE A 54 0.99 4.63 -0.27
C ILE A 54 0.79 6.11 -0.57
N THR A 55 -0.38 6.48 -1.10
CA THR A 55 -0.74 7.88 -1.34
C THR A 55 -0.79 8.67 -0.03
N GLU A 56 -1.42 8.13 1.02
CA GLU A 56 -1.47 8.76 2.34
C GLU A 56 -0.07 8.88 2.96
N LEU A 57 0.75 7.84 2.87
CA LEU A 57 2.14 7.88 3.31
C LEU A 57 2.93 8.97 2.60
N GLY A 58 2.79 9.11 1.28
CA GLY A 58 3.44 10.16 0.49
C GLY A 58 3.00 11.55 0.93
N GLN A 59 1.70 11.76 1.15
CA GLN A 59 1.17 13.05 1.60
C GLN A 59 1.71 13.44 2.97
N VAL A 60 1.71 12.51 3.93
CA VAL A 60 2.25 12.76 5.28
C VAL A 60 3.76 12.98 5.24
N PHE A 61 4.47 12.34 4.32
CA PHE A 61 5.88 12.56 4.08
C PHE A 61 6.17 13.99 3.57
N ASP A 62 5.38 14.49 2.64
CA ASP A 62 5.44 15.87 2.16
C ASP A 62 5.15 16.86 3.28
N ASP A 63 4.17 16.56 4.14
CA ASP A 63 3.82 17.38 5.31
C ASP A 63 5.02 17.52 6.30
N VAL A 64 5.83 16.45 6.48
CA VAL A 64 7.06 16.52 7.29
C VAL A 64 8.07 17.47 6.66
N GLN A 65 8.31 17.35 5.35
CA GLN A 65 9.25 18.19 4.62
C GLN A 65 8.82 19.67 4.69
N ASP A 66 7.56 19.94 4.43
CA ASP A 66 7.02 21.30 4.42
C ASP A 66 7.04 21.93 5.81
N SER A 67 6.65 21.20 6.85
CA SER A 67 6.66 21.71 8.23
C SER A 67 8.09 21.94 8.74
N MET A 68 9.05 21.08 8.39
CA MET A 68 10.47 21.32 8.65
C MET A 68 10.92 22.62 7.96
N TYR A 69 10.64 22.75 6.66
CA TYR A 69 11.01 23.95 5.91
C TYR A 69 10.40 25.23 6.51
N GLN A 70 9.12 25.20 6.88
CA GLN A 70 8.46 26.31 7.57
C GLN A 70 9.16 26.67 8.89
N TYR A 71 9.50 25.67 9.71
CA TYR A 71 10.26 25.91 10.93
C TYR A 71 11.62 26.56 10.65
N LEU A 72 12.35 26.10 9.64
CA LEU A 72 13.64 26.68 9.27
C LEU A 72 13.52 28.14 8.84
N LYS A 73 12.41 28.51 8.23
CA LYS A 73 12.12 29.87 7.76
C LYS A 73 11.71 30.82 8.89
N VAL A 74 10.74 30.40 9.72
CA VAL A 74 10.13 31.32 10.71
C VAL A 74 10.66 31.13 12.13
N LYS A 75 11.22 29.99 12.47
CA LYS A 75 11.84 29.64 13.76
C LYS A 75 10.95 29.96 14.97
N ASN A 76 9.67 29.69 14.91
CA ASN A 76 8.72 29.85 16.02
C ASN A 76 8.30 28.53 16.64
N SER A 77 7.69 28.59 17.82
CA SER A 77 7.27 27.39 18.56
C SER A 77 6.14 26.62 17.86
N GLN A 78 5.25 27.30 17.13
CA GLN A 78 4.14 26.66 16.42
C GLN A 78 4.68 25.80 15.27
N ALA A 79 5.52 26.36 14.41
CA ALA A 79 6.12 25.62 13.31
C ALA A 79 6.97 24.42 13.79
N LEU A 80 7.59 24.53 14.97
CA LEU A 80 8.29 23.41 15.59
C LEU A 80 7.33 22.30 16.05
N MET A 81 6.19 22.68 16.62
CA MET A 81 5.15 21.74 17.03
C MET A 81 4.56 21.03 15.84
N ASP A 82 4.24 21.77 14.77
CA ASP A 82 3.71 21.22 13.51
C ASP A 82 4.67 20.18 12.91
N TYR A 83 5.98 20.48 12.91
CA TYR A 83 7.00 19.53 12.47
C TYR A 83 6.96 18.23 13.30
N TYR A 84 6.95 18.30 14.62
CA TYR A 84 6.93 17.10 15.46
C TYR A 84 5.64 16.30 15.33
N GLN A 85 4.50 16.95 15.12
CA GLN A 85 3.23 16.28 14.87
C GLN A 85 3.25 15.51 13.54
N ASN A 86 3.75 16.14 12.48
CA ASN A 86 3.86 15.50 11.16
C ASN A 86 4.91 14.38 11.18
N GLU A 87 6.05 14.55 11.86
CA GLU A 87 7.03 13.48 12.07
C GLU A 87 6.40 12.26 12.76
N ALA A 88 5.64 12.48 13.83
CA ALA A 88 4.98 11.40 14.57
C ALA A 88 3.94 10.68 13.70
N LYS A 89 3.14 11.44 12.93
CA LYS A 89 2.17 10.90 11.99
C LYS A 89 2.85 10.05 10.90
N TYR A 90 3.94 10.55 10.32
CA TYR A 90 4.70 9.81 9.32
C TYR A 90 5.26 8.49 9.86
N ARG A 91 5.79 8.47 11.07
CA ARG A 91 6.25 7.22 11.73
C ARG A 91 5.11 6.21 11.87
N GLN A 92 3.92 6.67 12.24
CA GLN A 92 2.74 5.82 12.36
C GLN A 92 2.29 5.24 11.01
N GLU A 93 2.33 6.03 9.93
CA GLU A 93 2.01 5.53 8.59
C GLU A 93 3.07 4.53 8.06
N LEU A 94 4.36 4.76 8.37
CA LEU A 94 5.43 3.81 8.04
C LEU A 94 5.24 2.43 8.70
N GLU A 95 4.69 2.36 9.91
CA GLU A 95 4.44 1.08 10.58
C GLU A 95 3.40 0.25 9.85
N LYS A 96 2.41 0.88 9.23
CA LYS A 96 1.36 0.20 8.47
C LYS A 96 1.86 -0.54 7.22
N LEU A 97 3.01 -0.14 6.65
CA LEU A 97 3.59 -0.81 5.48
C LEU A 97 3.96 -2.29 5.72
N ASN A 98 4.10 -2.75 6.97
CA ASN A 98 4.53 -4.11 7.29
C ASN A 98 3.39 -5.15 7.36
N GLU A 99 2.14 -4.76 7.24
CA GLU A 99 0.98 -5.62 7.54
C GLU A 99 0.47 -6.41 6.33
N ARG A 100 1.16 -6.36 5.17
CA ARG A 100 0.67 -6.92 3.92
C ARG A 100 1.30 -8.25 3.56
N ASN A 101 0.48 -9.15 3.04
CA ASN A 101 0.92 -10.40 2.45
C ASN A 101 1.09 -10.23 0.93
N ILE A 102 2.16 -9.53 0.52
CA ILE A 102 2.43 -9.10 -0.86
C ILE A 102 3.67 -9.83 -1.40
N ASP A 103 3.89 -9.73 -2.72
CA ASP A 103 5.04 -10.28 -3.43
C ASP A 103 6.39 -9.84 -2.82
N ASP A 104 7.40 -10.67 -2.94
CA ASP A 104 8.73 -10.44 -2.35
C ASP A 104 9.44 -9.18 -2.91
N SER A 105 9.16 -8.80 -4.16
CA SER A 105 9.67 -7.56 -4.77
C SER A 105 9.11 -6.32 -4.08
N VAL A 106 7.81 -6.31 -3.81
CA VAL A 106 7.10 -5.24 -3.09
C VAL A 106 7.60 -5.13 -1.66
N LYS A 107 7.76 -6.25 -0.95
CA LYS A 107 8.34 -6.28 0.41
C LYS A 107 9.74 -5.70 0.47
N LEU A 108 10.58 -5.98 -0.54
CA LEU A 108 11.93 -5.42 -0.60
C LEU A 108 11.90 -3.90 -0.75
N LEU A 109 10.98 -3.39 -1.57
CA LEU A 109 10.81 -1.96 -1.82
C LEU A 109 10.26 -1.25 -0.58
N GLU A 110 9.26 -1.84 0.09
CA GLU A 110 8.75 -1.34 1.38
C GLU A 110 9.85 -1.26 2.45
N LYS A 111 10.69 -2.31 2.56
CA LYS A 111 11.84 -2.31 3.48
C LYS A 111 12.85 -1.23 3.14
N LYS A 112 13.10 -0.99 1.85
CA LYS A 112 13.98 0.08 1.38
C LYS A 112 13.42 1.45 1.76
N ILE A 113 12.13 1.71 1.49
CA ILE A 113 11.45 2.96 1.87
C ILE A 113 11.56 3.18 3.38
N ARG A 114 11.25 2.19 4.21
CA ARG A 114 11.35 2.27 5.66
C ARG A 114 12.76 2.67 6.13
N LYS A 115 13.79 1.97 5.63
CA LYS A 115 15.18 2.26 6.03
C LYS A 115 15.62 3.66 5.63
N MET A 116 15.26 4.11 4.42
CA MET A 116 15.57 5.47 3.98
C MET A 116 14.80 6.51 4.77
N SER A 117 13.54 6.22 5.13
CA SER A 117 12.70 7.10 5.96
C SER A 117 13.26 7.28 7.38
N GLU A 118 13.81 6.23 7.99
CA GLU A 118 14.50 6.33 9.28
C GLU A 118 15.71 7.27 9.19
N SER A 119 16.51 7.15 8.12
CA SER A 119 17.64 8.04 7.86
C SER A 119 17.18 9.49 7.61
N TYR A 120 16.13 9.67 6.80
CA TYR A 120 15.53 10.97 6.54
C TYR A 120 15.05 11.66 7.84
N LEU A 121 14.30 10.95 8.67
CA LEU A 121 13.83 11.48 9.95
C LEU A 121 14.98 11.82 10.90
N SER A 122 16.09 11.07 10.86
CA SER A 122 17.30 11.42 11.61
C SER A 122 17.93 12.73 11.12
N CYS A 123 18.05 12.90 9.78
CA CYS A 123 18.59 14.14 9.18
C CYS A 123 17.67 15.34 9.43
N THR A 124 16.35 15.19 9.33
CA THR A 124 15.40 16.29 9.62
C THR A 124 15.45 16.71 11.09
N ALA A 125 15.53 15.74 12.01
CA ALA A 125 15.70 16.03 13.44
C ALA A 125 17.05 16.72 13.72
N GLY A 126 18.13 16.27 13.09
CA GLY A 126 19.45 16.89 13.14
C GLY A 126 19.43 18.34 12.62
N THR A 127 18.77 18.56 11.48
CA THR A 127 18.56 19.88 10.87
C THR A 127 17.84 20.83 11.84
N VAL A 128 16.72 20.39 12.41
CA VAL A 128 15.94 21.17 13.39
C VAL A 128 16.77 21.48 14.65
N ALA A 129 17.49 20.49 15.19
CA ALA A 129 18.36 20.66 16.35
C ALA A 129 19.51 21.63 16.08
N ALA A 130 20.19 21.51 14.94
CA ALA A 130 21.26 22.40 14.52
C ALA A 130 20.77 23.85 14.33
N LYS A 131 19.56 24.02 13.75
CA LYS A 131 18.91 25.34 13.62
C LYS A 131 18.61 25.96 14.98
N ARG A 132 18.14 25.19 15.96
CA ARG A 132 17.92 25.64 17.34
C ARG A 132 19.23 26.05 18.01
N GLY A 133 20.26 25.21 17.85
CA GLY A 133 21.59 25.44 18.40
C GLY A 133 22.42 26.50 17.68
N ARG A 134 21.89 27.13 16.61
CA ARG A 134 22.59 28.13 15.76
C ARG A 134 23.86 27.58 15.10
N ASN A 135 23.96 26.27 14.90
CA ASN A 135 25.06 25.65 14.16
C ASN A 135 24.75 25.64 12.67
N VAL A 136 25.22 26.68 11.96
CA VAL A 136 24.87 26.90 10.55
C VAL A 136 25.47 25.82 9.63
N GLU A 137 26.69 25.37 9.93
CA GLU A 137 27.40 24.39 9.10
C GLU A 137 26.69 23.00 9.16
N LYS A 138 26.46 22.54 10.39
CA LYS A 138 25.71 21.27 10.61
C LYS A 138 24.29 21.36 10.05
N TYR A 139 23.60 22.46 10.24
CA TYR A 139 22.26 22.70 9.69
C TYR A 139 22.23 22.54 8.17
N LYS A 140 23.19 23.13 7.44
CA LYS A 140 23.24 23.01 5.98
C LYS A 140 23.50 21.57 5.54
N GLN A 141 24.47 20.92 6.14
CA GLN A 141 24.82 19.54 5.81
C GLN A 141 23.63 18.58 6.01
N GLU A 142 23.01 18.61 7.19
CA GLU A 142 21.87 17.74 7.52
C GLU A 142 20.64 18.05 6.63
N TYR A 143 20.45 19.32 6.28
CA TYR A 143 19.36 19.73 5.39
C TYR A 143 19.57 19.21 3.97
N ASP A 144 20.78 19.39 3.40
CA ASP A 144 21.10 18.92 2.05
C ASP A 144 20.96 17.38 1.96
N GLU A 145 21.43 16.66 2.99
CA GLU A 145 21.25 15.20 3.07
C GLU A 145 19.78 14.80 3.18
N SER A 146 18.98 15.56 3.93
CA SER A 146 17.53 15.30 4.02
C SER A 146 16.82 15.49 2.69
N LEU A 147 17.22 16.48 1.86
CA LEU A 147 16.64 16.70 0.53
C LEU A 147 16.98 15.57 -0.44
N GLU A 148 18.20 15.05 -0.38
CA GLU A 148 18.60 13.91 -1.21
C GLU A 148 17.77 12.65 -0.85
N LEU A 149 17.66 12.33 0.44
CA LEU A 149 16.84 11.22 0.94
C LEU A 149 15.38 11.40 0.59
N TYR A 150 14.85 12.63 0.69
CA TYR A 150 13.47 12.94 0.30
C TYR A 150 13.20 12.56 -1.17
N SER A 151 14.08 12.96 -2.08
CA SER A 151 13.95 12.63 -3.51
C SER A 151 14.00 11.11 -3.76
N TYR A 152 14.90 10.39 -3.09
CA TYR A 152 15.00 8.92 -3.24
C TYR A 152 13.78 8.19 -2.68
N ILE A 153 13.23 8.64 -1.56
CA ILE A 153 12.03 8.05 -0.95
C ILE A 153 10.82 8.28 -1.85
N GLN A 154 10.61 9.49 -2.36
CA GLN A 154 9.53 9.78 -3.31
C GLN A 154 9.61 8.88 -4.55
N SER A 155 10.78 8.76 -5.17
CA SER A 155 10.99 7.89 -6.32
C SER A 155 10.69 6.42 -5.99
N SER A 156 11.04 5.98 -4.79
CA SER A 156 10.76 4.59 -4.35
C SER A 156 9.28 4.35 -4.04
N MET A 157 8.56 5.36 -3.54
CA MET A 157 7.10 5.30 -3.36
C MET A 157 6.36 5.27 -4.70
N ASP A 158 6.81 6.06 -5.68
CA ASP A 158 6.28 6.04 -7.04
C ASP A 158 6.50 4.67 -7.72
N GLU A 159 7.66 4.06 -7.49
CA GLU A 159 7.95 2.72 -7.99
C GLU A 159 7.06 1.67 -7.33
N LEU A 160 6.88 1.76 -6.01
CA LEU A 160 5.99 0.89 -5.25
C LEU A 160 4.55 1.00 -5.75
N ASN A 161 4.06 2.21 -5.98
CA ASN A 161 2.71 2.47 -6.47
C ASN A 161 2.45 1.92 -7.89
N LYS A 162 3.51 1.73 -8.69
CA LYS A 162 3.42 1.12 -10.04
C LYS A 162 3.46 -0.40 -10.00
N GLN A 163 3.96 -1.01 -8.92
CA GLN A 163 4.06 -2.46 -8.78
C GLN A 163 2.85 -3.08 -8.07
N LEU A 164 2.01 -2.26 -7.45
CA LEU A 164 0.72 -2.64 -6.85
C LEU A 164 -0.38 -2.65 -7.89
#